data_e76096e83b554835300707cf72805e5f
#
_entry.id   e76096e83b554835300707cf72805e5f
#
_cell.length_a   1.000
_cell.length_b   1.000
_cell.length_c   1.000
_cell.angle_alpha   90.00
_cell.angle_beta   90.00
_cell.angle_gamma   90.00
#
_symmetry.space_group_name_H-M   'P 1'
#
loop_
_entity.id
_entity.type
_entity.pdbx_description
1 polymer ?
#
loop_
_entity_poly.entity_id
_entity_poly.type
_entity_poly.pdbx_seq_one_letter_code
_entity_poly.pdbx_strand_id
1 'polypeptide(L)'
;MLVFLGNIHRKEILMKNKICKKILLTGGTCAGKTDSLPFIKEYFSKQGYDVYIVNEIATMLILGGITAPKVGESNFQELLIKMQLETEKIYERAIELSINNKNLIIYDRGPIDAMMYLDRTELEKILNKFNTTYDLSLIHI
;
A
#
# COMPACT_ATOMS: atom_id res chain seq x y z
N MET A 1 -3.56 -14.20 -7.23
CA MET A 1 -3.22 -13.18 -6.21
C MET A 1 -1.75 -12.83 -6.34
N LEU A 2 -1.43 -11.58 -6.44
CA LEU A 2 -0.06 -11.10 -6.43
C LEU A 2 0.27 -10.68 -4.99
N VAL A 3 1.23 -11.33 -4.37
CA VAL A 3 1.75 -10.92 -3.06
C VAL A 3 3.15 -10.37 -3.28
N PHE A 4 3.34 -9.10 -3.00
CA PHE A 4 4.65 -8.47 -3.07
C PHE A 4 5.29 -8.53 -1.67
N LEU A 5 6.29 -9.39 -1.53
CA LEU A 5 7.17 -9.41 -0.37
C LEU A 5 8.41 -8.61 -0.74
N GLY A 6 8.38 -7.31 -0.50
CA GLY A 6 9.53 -6.45 -0.79
C GLY A 6 9.82 -5.52 0.35
N ASN A 7 11.09 -5.35 0.65
CA ASN A 7 11.54 -4.10 1.24
C ASN A 7 11.28 -3.04 0.16
N ILE A 8 10.16 -2.34 0.26
CA ILE A 8 9.99 -1.13 -0.52
C ILE A 8 11.04 -0.19 0.04
N HIS A 9 12.18 -0.11 -0.66
CA HIS A 9 13.23 0.85 -0.34
C HIS A 9 12.71 2.28 -0.57
N ARG A 10 11.88 2.74 0.32
CA ARG A 10 12.07 4.10 0.78
C ARG A 10 13.30 4.05 1.67
N LYS A 11 14.24 5.01 1.45
CA LYS A 11 15.38 5.25 2.35
C LYS A 11 15.06 4.64 3.70
N GLU A 12 15.84 3.66 4.13
CA GLU A 12 15.87 3.24 5.51
C GLU A 12 15.92 4.49 6.36
N ILE A 13 14.77 5.07 6.66
CA ILE A 13 14.64 5.95 7.77
C ILE A 13 14.95 5.00 8.89
N LEU A 14 16.12 5.17 9.48
CA LEU A 14 16.62 4.49 10.63
C LEU A 14 15.51 4.37 11.67
N MET A 15 14.67 3.35 11.51
CA MET A 15 13.82 2.86 12.59
C MET A 15 14.78 2.16 13.52
N LYS A 16 15.35 2.94 14.47
CA LYS A 16 16.34 2.49 15.44
C LYS A 16 15.89 1.14 16.00
N ASN A 17 16.50 0.05 15.53
CA ASN A 17 16.29 -1.32 16.01
C ASN A 17 14.89 -1.90 15.82
N LYS A 18 14.04 -1.37 14.94
CA LYS A 18 12.71 -1.91 14.64
C LYS A 18 12.69 -2.64 13.31
N ILE A 19 12.08 -3.81 13.31
CA ILE A 19 11.77 -4.55 12.09
C ILE A 19 10.42 -4.06 11.58
N CYS A 20 10.37 -3.58 10.35
CA CYS A 20 9.14 -3.29 9.65
C CYS A 20 9.11 -4.09 8.34
N LYS A 21 8.24 -5.09 8.29
CA LYS A 21 7.93 -5.82 7.04
C LYS A 21 6.74 -5.17 6.37
N LYS A 22 6.73 -5.19 5.04
CA LYS A 22 5.64 -4.66 4.23
C LYS A 22 5.15 -5.72 3.26
N ILE A 23 3.86 -5.95 3.24
CA ILE A 23 3.20 -6.85 2.27
C ILE A 23 2.20 -6.02 1.47
N LEU A 24 2.31 -6.09 0.16
CA LEU A 24 1.35 -5.50 -0.74
C LEU A 24 0.49 -6.60 -1.36
N LEU A 25 -0.80 -6.54 -1.14
CA LEU A 25 -1.77 -7.40 -1.80
C LEU A 25 -2.33 -6.69 -3.03
N THR A 26 -2.06 -7.22 -4.20
CA THR A 26 -2.59 -6.73 -5.47
C THR A 26 -3.38 -7.80 -6.20
N GLY A 27 -4.13 -7.42 -7.21
CA GLY A 27 -4.88 -8.34 -8.06
C GLY A 27 -6.30 -7.89 -8.33
N GLY A 28 -6.99 -8.58 -9.23
CA GLY A 28 -8.37 -8.29 -9.59
C GLY A 28 -9.36 -8.48 -8.43
N THR A 29 -10.58 -7.98 -8.62
CA THR A 29 -11.64 -7.94 -7.60
C THR A 29 -12.04 -9.30 -7.02
N CYS A 30 -11.76 -10.40 -7.71
CA CYS A 30 -12.11 -11.76 -7.26
C CYS A 30 -10.88 -12.61 -6.91
N ALA A 31 -9.74 -12.00 -6.59
CA ALA A 31 -8.48 -12.72 -6.39
C ALA A 31 -8.25 -13.28 -4.97
N GLY A 32 -9.26 -13.29 -4.10
CA GLY A 32 -9.17 -13.84 -2.73
C GLY A 32 -8.36 -13.00 -1.76
N LYS A 33 -8.10 -11.72 -2.04
CA LYS A 33 -7.32 -10.82 -1.17
C LYS A 33 -7.94 -10.65 0.20
N THR A 34 -9.24 -10.39 0.26
CA THR A 34 -9.99 -10.18 1.51
C THR A 34 -9.97 -11.44 2.38
N ASP A 35 -10.04 -12.62 1.77
CA ASP A 35 -10.01 -13.89 2.50
C ASP A 35 -8.61 -14.22 3.02
N SER A 36 -7.57 -13.70 2.38
CA SER A 36 -6.16 -13.93 2.77
C SER A 36 -5.72 -13.08 3.97
N LEU A 37 -6.30 -11.89 4.16
CA LEU A 37 -5.90 -10.96 5.21
C LEU A 37 -5.95 -11.56 6.62
N PRO A 38 -7.03 -12.24 7.05
CA PRO A 38 -7.09 -12.84 8.38
C PRO A 38 -6.00 -13.90 8.61
N PHE A 39 -5.69 -14.71 7.59
CA PHE A 39 -4.65 -15.74 7.67
C PHE A 39 -3.26 -15.12 7.81
N ILE A 40 -2.94 -14.11 7.02
CA ILE A 40 -1.66 -13.41 7.09
C ILE A 40 -1.51 -12.73 8.45
N LYS A 41 -2.55 -12.05 8.92
CA LYS A 41 -2.57 -11.40 10.23
C LYS A 41 -2.30 -12.40 11.35
N GLU A 42 -3.01 -13.53 11.35
CA GLU A 42 -2.86 -14.58 12.37
C GLU A 42 -1.45 -15.17 12.34
N TYR A 43 -0.95 -15.51 11.16
CA TYR A 43 0.38 -16.09 10.99
C TYR A 43 1.49 -15.19 11.58
N PHE A 44 1.49 -13.92 11.24
CA PHE A 44 2.51 -12.98 11.74
C PHE A 44 2.29 -12.59 13.20
N SER A 45 1.06 -12.50 13.67
CA SER A 45 0.76 -12.24 15.07
C SER A 45 1.30 -13.34 15.98
N LYS A 46 1.22 -14.61 15.56
CA LYS A 46 1.81 -15.75 16.27
C LYS A 46 3.33 -15.70 16.33
N GLN A 47 3.99 -14.99 15.42
CA GLN A 47 5.44 -14.78 15.41
C GLN A 47 5.88 -13.53 16.17
N GLY A 48 4.97 -12.87 16.87
CA GLY A 48 5.24 -11.69 17.70
C GLY A 48 5.23 -10.36 16.95
N TYR A 49 4.67 -10.32 15.74
CA TYR A 49 4.49 -9.06 14.98
C TYR A 49 3.21 -8.34 15.40
N ASP A 50 3.32 -7.03 15.56
CA ASP A 50 2.15 -6.14 15.48
C ASP A 50 1.79 -5.96 14.02
N VAL A 51 0.54 -6.24 13.67
CA VAL A 51 0.06 -6.21 12.30
C VAL A 51 -0.84 -5.01 12.08
N TYR A 52 -0.45 -4.17 11.14
CA TYR A 52 -1.19 -3.00 10.69
C TYR A 52 -1.78 -3.28 9.31
N ILE A 53 -3.02 -2.89 9.08
CA ILE A 53 -3.70 -3.09 7.81
C ILE A 53 -4.11 -1.74 7.24
N VAL A 54 -3.62 -1.43 6.05
CA VAL A 54 -4.07 -0.31 5.24
C VAL A 54 -5.13 -0.82 4.28
N ASN A 55 -6.38 -0.47 4.56
CA ASN A 55 -7.51 -0.87 3.72
C ASN A 55 -7.47 -0.18 2.36
N GLU A 56 -8.25 -0.69 1.42
CA GLU A 56 -8.35 -0.17 0.07
C GLU A 56 -8.80 1.30 0.06
N ILE A 57 -7.90 2.19 -0.33
CA ILE A 57 -8.14 3.64 -0.35
C ILE A 57 -9.20 4.03 -1.37
N ALA A 58 -9.25 3.34 -2.53
CA ALA A 58 -10.26 3.60 -3.55
C ALA A 58 -11.68 3.46 -3.00
N THR A 59 -11.94 2.42 -2.21
CA THR A 59 -13.24 2.21 -1.56
C THR A 59 -13.61 3.37 -0.65
N MET A 60 -12.67 3.87 0.14
CA MET A 60 -12.90 5.02 1.03
C MET A 60 -13.26 6.29 0.25
N LEU A 61 -12.55 6.59 -0.84
CA LEU A 61 -12.82 7.75 -1.67
C LEU A 61 -14.20 7.64 -2.33
N ILE A 62 -14.52 6.49 -2.91
CA ILE A 62 -15.80 6.25 -3.60
C ILE A 62 -16.98 6.35 -2.64
N LEU A 63 -16.90 5.72 -1.49
CA LEU A 63 -17.94 5.81 -0.46
C LEU A 63 -18.09 7.22 0.10
N GLY A 64 -17.02 8.00 0.11
CA GLY A 64 -17.03 9.41 0.47
C GLY A 64 -17.55 10.35 -0.63
N GLY A 65 -17.88 9.82 -1.81
CA GLY A 65 -18.44 10.57 -2.93
C GLY A 65 -17.42 11.09 -3.93
N ILE A 66 -16.14 10.75 -3.79
CA ILE A 66 -15.10 11.07 -4.78
C ILE A 66 -15.01 9.93 -5.77
N THR A 67 -15.46 10.16 -7.00
CA THR A 67 -15.54 9.12 -8.04
C THR A 67 -14.93 9.59 -9.35
N ALA A 68 -14.43 8.65 -10.16
CA ALA A 68 -13.88 8.97 -11.48
C ALA A 68 -14.86 9.70 -12.41
N PRO A 69 -16.17 9.36 -12.48
CA PRO A 69 -17.14 10.12 -13.27
C PRO A 69 -17.27 11.59 -12.85
N LYS A 70 -17.04 11.92 -11.58
CA LYS A 70 -17.14 13.30 -11.10
C LYS A 70 -15.89 14.15 -11.37
N VAL A 71 -14.72 13.55 -11.25
CA VAL A 71 -13.44 14.29 -11.29
C VAL A 71 -12.60 13.98 -12.52
N GLY A 72 -12.94 12.96 -13.30
CA GLY A 72 -12.16 12.40 -14.39
C GLY A 72 -11.23 11.27 -13.91
N GLU A 73 -10.99 10.28 -14.77
CA GLU A 73 -10.22 9.07 -14.42
C GLU A 73 -8.79 9.41 -13.97
N SER A 74 -8.07 10.22 -14.75
CA SER A 74 -6.69 10.60 -14.43
C SER A 74 -6.59 11.35 -13.10
N ASN A 75 -7.50 12.29 -12.86
CA ASN A 75 -7.56 13.04 -11.60
C ASN A 75 -7.91 12.12 -10.42
N PHE A 76 -8.83 11.19 -10.62
CA PHE A 76 -9.18 10.22 -9.58
C PHE A 76 -7.98 9.36 -9.19
N GLN A 77 -7.22 8.86 -10.16
CA GLN A 77 -6.01 8.08 -9.89
C GLN A 77 -4.93 8.92 -9.19
N GLU A 78 -4.77 10.18 -9.54
CA GLU A 78 -3.85 11.10 -8.84
C GLU A 78 -4.25 11.29 -7.37
N LEU A 79 -5.52 11.53 -7.09
CA LEU A 79 -6.05 11.67 -5.73
C LEU A 79 -5.88 10.39 -4.93
N LEU A 80 -6.14 9.25 -5.55
CA LEU A 80 -5.97 7.92 -4.96
C LEU A 80 -4.50 7.69 -4.55
N ILE A 81 -3.56 7.93 -5.45
CA ILE A 81 -2.13 7.76 -5.19
C ILE A 81 -1.66 8.71 -4.08
N LYS A 82 -2.09 9.96 -4.12
CA LYS A 82 -1.76 10.93 -3.06
C LYS A 82 -2.25 10.45 -1.69
N MET A 83 -3.49 10.01 -1.60
CA MET A 83 -4.06 9.50 -0.35
C MET A 83 -3.32 8.25 0.13
N GLN A 84 -2.97 7.35 -0.77
CA GLN A 84 -2.19 6.16 -0.48
C GLN A 84 -0.83 6.53 0.14
N LEU A 85 -0.10 7.44 -0.48
CA LEU A 85 1.22 7.88 -0.02
C LEU A 85 1.17 8.55 1.35
N GLU A 86 0.19 9.42 1.58
CA GLU A 86 0.03 10.09 2.87
C GLU A 86 -0.38 9.08 3.97
N THR A 87 -1.21 8.12 3.64
CA THR A 87 -1.59 7.04 4.55
C THR A 87 -0.38 6.19 4.93
N GLU A 88 0.47 5.83 3.98
CA GLU A 88 1.71 5.09 4.25
C GLU A 88 2.60 5.82 5.26
N LYS A 89 2.78 7.12 5.10
CA LYS A 89 3.57 7.95 6.04
C LYS A 89 3.00 7.90 7.46
N ILE A 90 1.68 7.94 7.61
CA ILE A 90 1.01 7.86 8.91
C ILE A 90 1.29 6.50 9.57
N TYR A 91 1.18 5.41 8.82
CA TYR A 91 1.46 4.06 9.35
C TYR A 91 2.94 3.89 9.69
N GLU A 92 3.85 4.38 8.87
CA GLU A 92 5.28 4.38 9.19
C GLU A 92 5.57 5.15 10.48
N ARG A 93 4.94 6.31 10.65
CA ARG A 93 5.07 7.07 11.90
C ARG A 93 4.49 6.33 13.11
N ALA A 94 3.37 5.66 12.96
CA ALA A 94 2.79 4.84 14.02
C ALA A 94 3.74 3.73 14.46
N ILE A 95 4.43 3.10 13.50
CA ILE A 95 5.42 2.06 13.78
C ILE A 95 6.64 2.63 14.52
N GLU A 96 7.14 3.80 14.13
CA GLU A 96 8.21 4.48 14.85
C GLU A 96 7.86 4.72 16.33
N LEU A 97 6.60 5.03 16.60
CA LEU A 97 6.08 5.28 17.94
C LEU A 97 5.67 4.00 18.69
N SER A 98 5.58 2.87 18.00
CA SER A 98 5.17 1.59 18.57
C SER A 98 6.18 1.11 19.62
N ILE A 99 5.68 0.43 20.64
CA ILE A 99 6.50 -0.22 21.66
C ILE A 99 7.13 -1.51 21.12
N ASN A 100 6.44 -2.22 20.24
CA ASN A 100 6.92 -3.48 19.67
C ASN A 100 7.99 -3.21 18.60
N ASN A 101 9.06 -4.02 18.64
CA ASN A 101 10.15 -3.94 17.67
C ASN A 101 9.90 -4.74 16.38
N LYS A 102 8.87 -5.59 16.36
CA LYS A 102 8.47 -6.40 15.21
C LYS A 102 7.13 -5.90 14.66
N ASN A 103 7.17 -5.31 13.48
CA ASN A 103 5.98 -4.71 12.88
C ASN A 103 5.80 -5.17 11.44
N LEU A 104 4.54 -5.36 11.04
CA LEU A 104 4.13 -5.70 9.70
C LEU A 104 3.05 -4.74 9.24
N ILE A 105 3.21 -4.15 8.06
CA ILE A 105 2.16 -3.42 7.37
C ILE A 105 1.67 -4.24 6.18
N ILE A 106 0.36 -4.45 6.11
CA ILE A 106 -0.30 -5.07 4.96
C ILE A 106 -1.07 -3.97 4.23
N TYR A 107 -0.74 -3.75 2.96
CA TYR A 107 -1.47 -2.84 2.09
C TYR A 107 -2.44 -3.65 1.25
N ASP A 108 -3.74 -3.37 1.38
CA ASP A 108 -4.74 -3.88 0.45
C ASP A 108 -4.80 -2.94 -0.75
N ARG A 109 -4.10 -3.32 -1.81
CA ARG A 109 -3.75 -2.54 -2.99
C ARG A 109 -2.74 -1.40 -2.72
N GLY A 110 -2.05 -0.99 -3.74
CA GLY A 110 -1.05 0.07 -3.69
C GLY A 110 -1.08 0.94 -4.95
N PRO A 111 -0.18 1.93 -5.03
CA PRO A 111 -0.10 2.81 -6.21
C PRO A 111 0.10 2.07 -7.53
N ILE A 112 0.72 0.90 -7.51
CA ILE A 112 0.91 0.04 -8.68
C ILE A 112 -0.42 -0.39 -9.31
N ASP A 113 -1.49 -0.54 -8.52
CA ASP A 113 -2.81 -0.89 -9.05
C ASP A 113 -3.36 0.17 -10.00
N ALA A 114 -2.90 1.40 -9.90
CA ALA A 114 -3.23 2.46 -10.84
C ALA A 114 -2.74 2.16 -12.28
N MET A 115 -1.76 1.27 -12.46
CA MET A 115 -1.32 0.81 -13.78
C MET A 115 -2.41 0.08 -14.56
N MET A 116 -3.47 -0.37 -13.90
CA MET A 116 -4.65 -0.92 -14.58
C MET A 116 -5.48 0.15 -15.31
N TYR A 117 -5.31 1.42 -14.94
CA TYR A 117 -6.08 2.57 -15.41
C TYR A 117 -5.22 3.65 -16.07
N LEU A 118 -3.92 3.66 -15.77
CA LEU A 118 -2.93 4.58 -16.29
C LEU A 118 -1.82 3.79 -16.97
N ASP A 119 -1.23 4.35 -18.02
CA ASP A 119 0.00 3.77 -18.53
C ASP A 119 1.19 4.07 -17.60
N ARG A 120 2.29 3.37 -17.82
CA ARG A 120 3.48 3.51 -16.97
C ARG A 120 4.01 4.95 -16.95
N THR A 121 3.99 5.65 -18.07
CA THR A 121 4.48 7.03 -18.19
C THR A 121 3.64 7.99 -17.37
N GLU A 122 2.32 7.85 -17.40
CA GLU A 122 1.40 8.66 -16.61
C GLU A 122 1.59 8.39 -15.10
N LEU A 123 1.74 7.12 -14.71
CA LEU A 123 2.01 6.75 -13.32
C LEU A 123 3.33 7.36 -12.83
N GLU A 124 4.40 7.24 -13.61
CA GLU A 124 5.71 7.81 -13.26
C GLU A 124 5.65 9.33 -13.11
N LYS A 125 4.90 10.03 -13.97
CA LYS A 125 4.68 11.49 -13.82
C LYS A 125 4.01 11.83 -12.49
N ILE A 126 2.97 11.09 -12.11
CA ILE A 126 2.25 11.31 -10.86
C ILE A 126 3.15 11.03 -9.66
N LEU A 127 3.89 9.93 -9.67
CA LEU A 127 4.82 9.59 -8.60
C LEU A 127 5.93 10.63 -8.45
N ASN A 128 6.47 11.14 -9.56
CA ASN A 128 7.47 12.21 -9.56
C ASN A 128 6.91 13.52 -8.99
N LYS A 129 5.66 13.86 -9.30
CA LYS A 129 4.96 15.02 -8.72
C LYS A 129 4.92 14.97 -7.20
N PHE A 130 4.82 13.79 -6.61
CA PHE A 130 4.83 13.57 -5.17
C PHE A 130 6.22 13.26 -4.60
N ASN A 131 7.29 13.45 -5.37
CA ASN A 131 8.67 13.17 -4.96
C ASN A 131 8.86 11.75 -4.41
N THR A 132 8.21 10.78 -5.02
CA THR A 132 8.28 9.38 -4.62
C THR A 132 8.66 8.48 -5.77
N THR A 133 9.34 7.39 -5.45
CA THR A 133 9.67 6.31 -6.38
C THR A 133 9.22 4.99 -5.80
N TYR A 134 8.67 4.12 -6.62
CA TYR A 134 8.36 2.75 -6.27
C TYR A 134 9.22 1.80 -7.08
N ASP A 135 9.67 0.74 -6.44
CA ASP A 135 10.22 -0.38 -7.17
C ASP A 135 9.06 -1.11 -7.87
N LEU A 136 9.00 -0.96 -9.19
CA LEU A 136 7.97 -1.56 -10.03
C LEU A 136 8.29 -3.00 -10.43
N SER A 137 9.31 -3.61 -9.81
CA SER A 137 9.56 -5.04 -9.98
C SER A 137 8.46 -5.85 -9.28
N LEU A 138 7.69 -6.59 -10.06
CA LEU A 138 6.60 -7.41 -9.56
C LEU A 138 7.07 -8.85 -9.40
N ILE A 139 6.87 -9.42 -8.21
CA ILE A 139 7.04 -10.86 -7.99
C ILE A 139 5.67 -11.51 -8.16
N HIS A 140 5.56 -12.38 -9.16
CA HIS A 140 4.40 -13.24 -9.32
C HIS A 140 4.53 -14.46 -8.40
N ILE A 141 3.56 -14.64 -7.57
CA ILE A 141 3.40 -15.84 -6.75
C ILE A 141 2.21 -16.63 -7.28
#